data_3447190f002fea081875aad55bad75b4
#
_entry.id   3447190f002fea081875aad55bad75b4
#
_cell.length_a   1.000
_cell.length_b   1.000
_cell.length_c   1.000
_cell.angle_alpha   90.00
_cell.angle_beta   90.00
_cell.angle_gamma   90.00
#
_symmetry.space_group_name_H-M   'P 1'
#
loop_
_entity.id
_entity.type
_entity.pdbx_description
1 polymer ?
#
loop_
_entity_poly.entity_id
_entity_poly.type
_entity_poly.pdbx_seq_one_letter_code
_entity_poly.pdbx_strand_id
1 'polypeptide(L)'
;LFEKIPTQKKLTENTLKVQKGKTYSLDFMNELLLEYGFERLDFVYEPGQFAIRGGILDVFSFANDQPFRVEFFGDEVESIRTFDAGTQLSLVNHKHFNIIPNVQGQLNLEGNGSFFEFLGQHVTIWISSVEQLNSIIDKEYKRAVKIHSELSDTVKRTLPSDLFMHPSEIEHVLEDHS
;
A
#
# COMPACT_ATOMS: atom_id res chain seq x y z
N LEU A 1 7.54 -3.26 12.45
CA LEU A 1 8.76 -2.43 12.45
C LEU A 1 9.92 -3.04 11.67
N PHE A 2 10.07 -4.34 11.65
CA PHE A 2 11.18 -5.02 10.96
C PHE A 2 10.79 -5.64 9.60
N GLU A 3 9.52 -5.57 9.22
CA GLU A 3 9.11 -5.87 7.84
C GLU A 3 9.60 -4.78 6.89
N LYS A 4 10.15 -5.19 5.76
CA LYS A 4 10.52 -4.28 4.68
C LYS A 4 9.25 -3.79 3.99
N ILE A 5 9.15 -2.49 3.79
CA ILE A 5 8.01 -1.82 3.17
C ILE A 5 8.46 -1.10 1.90
N PRO A 6 7.56 -0.78 0.96
CA PRO A 6 7.90 0.04 -0.19
C PRO A 6 8.49 1.38 0.23
N THR A 7 9.59 1.79 -0.39
CA THR A 7 10.17 3.12 -0.15
C THR A 7 9.21 4.23 -0.58
N GLN A 8 9.37 5.45 -0.03
CA GLN A 8 8.57 6.62 -0.43
C GLN A 8 8.62 6.87 -1.93
N LYS A 9 9.78 6.68 -2.56
CA LYS A 9 9.96 6.82 -4.00
C LYS A 9 9.07 5.84 -4.75
N LYS A 10 9.11 4.56 -4.40
CA LYS A 10 8.27 3.53 -5.02
C LYS A 10 6.78 3.76 -4.82
N LEU A 11 6.38 4.15 -3.61
CA LEU A 11 5.00 4.47 -3.34
C LEU A 11 4.52 5.63 -4.22
N THR A 12 5.35 6.66 -4.38
CA THR A 12 5.04 7.81 -5.23
C THR A 12 4.97 7.42 -6.71
N GLU A 13 5.92 6.63 -7.21
CA GLU A 13 5.95 6.14 -8.60
C GLU A 13 4.76 5.24 -8.94
N ASN A 14 4.23 4.49 -7.97
CA ASN A 14 3.07 3.63 -8.13
C ASN A 14 1.76 4.26 -7.66
N THR A 15 1.74 5.55 -7.35
CA THR A 15 0.53 6.27 -6.98
C THR A 15 -0.11 6.89 -8.22
N LEU A 16 -1.32 6.44 -8.58
CA LEU A 16 -2.09 7.08 -9.64
C LEU A 16 -2.84 8.29 -9.07
N LYS A 17 -2.57 9.48 -9.60
CA LYS A 17 -3.37 10.68 -9.33
C LYS A 17 -4.49 10.82 -10.34
N VAL A 18 -5.72 10.55 -9.92
CA VAL A 18 -6.94 10.79 -10.73
C VAL A 18 -7.36 12.24 -10.57
N GLN A 19 -7.60 12.94 -11.68
CA GLN A 19 -7.90 14.37 -11.67
C GLN A 19 -9.06 14.69 -12.61
N LYS A 20 -9.98 15.56 -12.17
CA LYS A 20 -11.09 16.09 -12.96
C LYS A 20 -10.58 16.76 -14.24
N GLY A 21 -11.25 16.50 -15.38
CA GLY A 21 -10.89 17.01 -16.69
C GLY A 21 -9.71 16.29 -17.36
N LYS A 22 -9.19 15.21 -16.75
CA LYS A 22 -8.20 14.33 -17.37
C LYS A 22 -8.88 13.11 -17.97
N THR A 23 -8.21 12.51 -18.93
CA THR A 23 -8.73 11.37 -19.71
C THR A 23 -8.10 10.07 -19.21
N TYR A 24 -8.95 9.09 -18.85
CA TYR A 24 -8.57 7.73 -18.50
C TYR A 24 -9.64 6.80 -19.07
N SER A 25 -9.26 5.76 -19.81
CA SER A 25 -10.26 4.76 -20.20
C SER A 25 -10.66 3.90 -19.00
N LEU A 26 -11.94 3.52 -18.92
CA LEU A 26 -12.42 2.63 -17.85
C LEU A 26 -11.75 1.25 -17.89
N ASP A 27 -11.36 0.78 -19.08
CA ASP A 27 -10.61 -0.47 -19.23
C ASP A 27 -9.23 -0.36 -18.60
N PHE A 28 -8.50 0.74 -18.87
CA PHE A 28 -7.22 1.02 -18.21
C PHE A 28 -7.38 1.10 -16.68
N MET A 29 -8.41 1.78 -16.19
CA MET A 29 -8.66 1.87 -14.75
C MET A 29 -8.96 0.50 -14.13
N ASN A 30 -9.73 -0.34 -14.83
CA ASN A 30 -10.02 -1.70 -14.39
C ASN A 30 -8.75 -2.56 -14.29
N GLU A 31 -7.92 -2.58 -15.33
CA GLU A 31 -6.67 -3.34 -15.36
C GLU A 31 -5.71 -2.88 -14.27
N LEU A 32 -5.50 -1.56 -14.16
CA LEU A 32 -4.62 -0.98 -13.15
C LEU A 32 -5.07 -1.30 -11.73
N LEU A 33 -6.37 -1.20 -11.42
CA LEU A 33 -6.87 -1.49 -10.07
C LEU A 33 -6.71 -2.96 -9.72
N LEU A 34 -6.91 -3.88 -10.67
CA LEU A 34 -6.64 -5.30 -10.46
C LEU A 34 -5.13 -5.56 -10.23
N GLU A 35 -4.26 -4.90 -11.01
CA GLU A 35 -2.80 -4.98 -10.82
C GLU A 35 -2.39 -4.41 -9.45
N TYR A 36 -3.05 -3.35 -8.97
CA TYR A 36 -2.83 -2.76 -7.66
C TYR A 36 -3.37 -3.61 -6.49
N GLY A 37 -3.96 -4.77 -6.78
CA GLY A 37 -4.49 -5.70 -5.77
C GLY A 37 -5.84 -5.29 -5.21
N PHE A 38 -6.63 -4.51 -5.97
CA PHE A 38 -8.01 -4.21 -5.61
C PHE A 38 -8.94 -5.34 -6.05
N GLU A 39 -9.99 -5.57 -5.26
CA GLU A 39 -11.06 -6.50 -5.56
C GLU A 39 -12.20 -5.78 -6.28
N ARG A 40 -12.65 -6.34 -7.41
CA ARG A 40 -13.79 -5.82 -8.14
C ARG A 40 -15.10 -6.40 -7.61
N LEU A 41 -16.01 -5.54 -7.18
CA LEU A 41 -17.32 -5.88 -6.63
C LEU A 41 -18.43 -5.05 -7.29
N ASP A 42 -19.70 -5.32 -6.95
CA ASP A 42 -20.83 -4.51 -7.40
C ASP A 42 -20.97 -3.21 -6.59
N PHE A 43 -20.59 -3.24 -5.32
CA PHE A 43 -20.57 -2.09 -4.40
C PHE A 43 -19.28 -2.07 -3.60
N VAL A 44 -18.88 -0.88 -3.17
CA VAL A 44 -17.64 -0.64 -2.43
C VAL A 44 -17.96 -0.30 -0.99
N TYR A 45 -17.39 -1.07 -0.05
CA TYR A 45 -17.60 -0.92 1.40
C TYR A 45 -16.30 -0.73 2.18
N GLU A 46 -15.20 -1.31 1.71
CA GLU A 46 -13.92 -1.37 2.43
C GLU A 46 -12.75 -0.95 1.55
N PRO A 47 -11.63 -0.48 2.14
CA PRO A 47 -10.40 -0.20 1.40
C PRO A 47 -9.93 -1.42 0.58
N GLY A 48 -9.46 -1.15 -0.63
CA GLY A 48 -9.03 -2.19 -1.57
C GLY A 48 -10.15 -2.73 -2.46
N GLN A 49 -11.36 -2.14 -2.42
CA GLN A 49 -12.47 -2.52 -3.28
C GLN A 49 -12.73 -1.45 -4.35
N PHE A 50 -13.22 -1.90 -5.51
CA PHE A 50 -13.72 -1.02 -6.56
C PHE A 50 -14.92 -1.61 -7.29
N ALA A 51 -15.71 -0.75 -7.93
CA ALA A 51 -16.86 -1.11 -8.76
C ALA A 51 -16.89 -0.23 -10.02
N ILE A 52 -17.22 -0.82 -11.17
CA ILE A 52 -17.46 -0.10 -12.42
C ILE A 52 -18.88 -0.40 -12.87
N ARG A 53 -19.69 0.66 -13.02
CA ARG A 53 -21.08 0.58 -13.44
C ARG A 53 -21.39 1.67 -14.48
N GLY A 54 -21.44 1.26 -15.76
CA GLY A 54 -21.55 2.22 -16.86
C GLY A 54 -20.36 3.19 -16.88
N GLY A 55 -20.62 4.49 -16.86
CA GLY A 55 -19.60 5.54 -16.79
C GLY A 55 -19.16 5.93 -15.37
N ILE A 56 -19.39 5.08 -14.35
CA ILE A 56 -19.07 5.38 -12.95
C ILE A 56 -18.04 4.37 -12.44
N LEU A 57 -16.95 4.89 -11.86
CA LEU A 57 -15.99 4.14 -11.08
C LEU A 57 -16.12 4.54 -9.61
N ASP A 58 -16.45 3.57 -8.77
CA ASP A 58 -16.36 3.68 -7.31
C ASP A 58 -15.07 2.97 -6.88
N VAL A 59 -14.25 3.61 -6.04
CA VAL A 59 -12.99 3.04 -5.56
C VAL A 59 -12.69 3.47 -4.13
N PHE A 60 -12.30 2.53 -3.27
CA PHE A 60 -11.83 2.80 -1.92
C PHE A 60 -10.33 2.52 -1.83
N SER A 61 -9.52 3.54 -2.06
CA SER A 61 -8.06 3.42 -1.99
C SER A 61 -7.59 3.20 -0.54
N PHE A 62 -6.51 2.44 -0.38
CA PHE A 62 -5.91 2.13 0.92
C PHE A 62 -5.42 3.37 1.70
N ALA A 63 -5.23 4.52 1.02
CA ALA A 63 -4.78 5.77 1.65
C ALA A 63 -5.90 6.68 2.13
N ASN A 64 -7.16 6.30 1.94
CA ASN A 64 -8.29 7.20 2.18
C ASN A 64 -9.23 6.65 3.24
N ASP A 65 -9.87 7.55 3.99
CA ASP A 65 -10.87 7.21 5.01
C ASP A 65 -12.27 6.99 4.42
N GLN A 66 -12.48 7.40 3.17
CA GLN A 66 -13.74 7.30 2.46
C GLN A 66 -13.51 6.89 1.00
N PRO A 67 -14.45 6.14 0.39
CA PRO A 67 -14.40 5.81 -1.02
C PRO A 67 -14.70 7.03 -1.90
N PHE A 68 -14.18 6.98 -3.12
CA PHE A 68 -14.39 7.98 -4.16
C PHE A 68 -15.28 7.43 -5.27
N ARG A 69 -16.21 8.26 -5.73
CA ARG A 69 -17.02 8.06 -6.93
C ARG A 69 -16.54 9.01 -8.01
N VAL A 70 -16.16 8.44 -9.13
CA VAL A 70 -15.68 9.15 -10.32
C VAL A 70 -16.70 8.95 -11.44
N GLU A 71 -17.26 10.01 -11.96
CA GLU A 71 -18.13 9.98 -13.13
C GLU A 71 -17.32 10.34 -14.37
N PHE A 72 -17.53 9.56 -15.42
CA PHE A 72 -16.89 9.74 -16.71
C PHE A 72 -17.91 10.12 -17.78
N PHE A 73 -17.54 11.09 -18.62
CA PHE A 73 -18.19 11.35 -19.89
C PHE A 73 -17.27 10.86 -21.02
N GLY A 74 -17.59 9.70 -21.60
CA GLY A 74 -16.60 8.94 -22.39
C GLY A 74 -15.42 8.55 -21.49
N ASP A 75 -14.22 8.96 -21.88
CA ASP A 75 -12.98 8.73 -21.10
C ASP A 75 -12.58 9.93 -20.22
N GLU A 76 -13.29 11.06 -20.29
CA GLU A 76 -12.97 12.23 -19.50
C GLU A 76 -13.63 12.17 -18.12
N VAL A 77 -12.85 12.48 -17.06
CA VAL A 77 -13.35 12.59 -15.69
C VAL A 77 -14.19 13.86 -15.54
N GLU A 78 -15.51 13.69 -15.47
CA GLU A 78 -16.47 14.80 -15.32
C GLU A 78 -16.59 15.25 -13.86
N SER A 79 -16.68 14.31 -12.93
CA SER A 79 -16.79 14.61 -11.50
C SER A 79 -16.05 13.62 -10.63
N ILE A 80 -15.58 14.10 -9.47
CA ILE A 80 -14.97 13.29 -8.41
C ILE A 80 -15.61 13.70 -7.10
N ARG A 81 -16.12 12.73 -6.34
CA ARG A 81 -16.71 12.99 -5.02
C ARG A 81 -16.44 11.83 -4.07
N THR A 82 -16.33 12.10 -2.77
CA THR A 82 -16.41 11.06 -1.75
C THR A 82 -17.86 10.65 -1.55
N PHE A 83 -18.07 9.43 -1.05
CA PHE A 83 -19.39 8.95 -0.66
C PHE A 83 -19.29 8.10 0.62
N ASP A 84 -20.40 7.99 1.32
CA ASP A 84 -20.52 7.14 2.49
C ASP A 84 -20.70 5.69 2.07
N ALA A 85 -19.80 4.81 2.54
CA ALA A 85 -19.78 3.40 2.15
C ALA A 85 -21.05 2.63 2.57
N GLY A 86 -21.66 2.99 3.71
CA GLY A 86 -22.85 2.32 4.23
C GLY A 86 -24.12 2.75 3.50
N THR A 87 -24.31 4.04 3.30
CA THR A 87 -25.51 4.61 2.66
C THR A 87 -25.39 4.78 1.15
N GLN A 88 -24.19 4.72 0.60
CA GLN A 88 -23.84 4.97 -0.81
C GLN A 88 -24.17 6.40 -1.29
N LEU A 89 -24.44 7.34 -0.37
CA LEU A 89 -24.75 8.72 -0.67
C LEU A 89 -23.48 9.55 -0.85
N SER A 90 -23.50 10.41 -1.86
CA SER A 90 -22.39 11.33 -2.14
C SER A 90 -22.23 12.37 -1.05
N LEU A 91 -20.98 12.72 -0.72
CA LEU A 91 -20.61 13.64 0.34
C LEU A 91 -19.97 14.92 -0.24
N VAL A 92 -18.68 14.91 -0.52
CA VAL A 92 -17.89 16.11 -0.87
C VAL A 92 -17.29 15.98 -2.27
N ASN A 93 -17.32 17.08 -3.03
CA ASN A 93 -16.65 17.16 -4.34
C ASN A 93 -15.16 17.42 -4.19
N HIS A 94 -14.37 16.78 -5.05
CA HIS A 94 -12.91 16.90 -5.09
C HIS A 94 -12.43 17.25 -6.50
N LYS A 95 -11.25 17.87 -6.58
CA LYS A 95 -10.56 18.12 -7.87
C LYS A 95 -9.69 16.96 -8.30
N HIS A 96 -9.17 16.21 -7.36
CA HIS A 96 -8.33 15.03 -7.56
C HIS A 96 -8.33 14.16 -6.30
N PHE A 97 -7.87 12.92 -6.45
CA PHE A 97 -7.51 12.02 -5.35
C PHE A 97 -6.41 11.06 -5.82
N ASN A 98 -5.82 10.33 -4.88
CA ASN A 98 -4.75 9.39 -5.15
C ASN A 98 -5.24 7.96 -4.93
N ILE A 99 -4.88 7.07 -5.85
CA ILE A 99 -5.03 5.63 -5.72
C ILE A 99 -3.64 5.05 -5.48
N ILE A 100 -3.46 4.37 -4.35
CA ILE A 100 -2.23 3.65 -4.03
C ILE A 100 -2.47 2.14 -4.12
N PRO A 101 -1.46 1.36 -4.54
CA PRO A 101 -1.56 -0.09 -4.60
C PRO A 101 -1.65 -0.71 -3.20
N ASN A 102 -2.12 -1.96 -3.14
CA ASN A 102 -2.05 -2.78 -1.92
C ASN A 102 -0.60 -3.15 -1.63
N VAL A 103 0.02 -2.41 -0.73
CA VAL A 103 1.43 -2.63 -0.35
C VAL A 103 1.66 -3.95 0.41
N GLN A 104 0.61 -4.51 1.05
CA GLN A 104 0.69 -5.78 1.77
C GLN A 104 0.65 -7.00 0.84
N GLY A 105 -0.06 -6.90 -0.28
CA GLY A 105 -0.17 -7.98 -1.28
C GLY A 105 1.00 -8.05 -2.27
N GLN A 106 1.75 -6.96 -2.43
CA GLN A 106 2.85 -6.82 -3.38
C GLN A 106 4.24 -6.86 -2.70
N LEU A 107 4.43 -7.73 -1.72
CA LEU A 107 5.70 -7.95 -1.02
C LEU A 107 6.88 -8.35 -1.96
N ASN A 108 6.60 -8.62 -3.23
CA ASN A 108 7.59 -8.94 -4.27
C ASN A 108 8.17 -7.71 -4.99
N LEU A 109 7.95 -6.51 -4.48
CA LEU A 109 8.54 -5.31 -5.08
C LEU A 109 10.04 -5.27 -4.76
N GLU A 110 10.87 -5.53 -5.76
CA GLU A 110 12.31 -5.26 -5.69
C GLU A 110 12.55 -3.84 -5.14
N GLY A 111 13.43 -3.70 -4.13
CA GLY A 111 13.78 -2.42 -3.51
C GLY A 111 12.82 -1.96 -2.40
N ASN A 112 12.25 -2.89 -1.63
CA ASN A 112 11.67 -2.56 -0.33
C ASN A 112 12.78 -2.11 0.62
N GLY A 113 12.49 -1.08 1.40
CA GLY A 113 13.37 -0.52 2.42
C GLY A 113 12.85 -0.75 3.83
N SER A 114 13.59 -0.30 4.81
CA SER A 114 13.15 -0.32 6.20
C SER A 114 12.07 0.74 6.47
N PHE A 115 11.25 0.51 7.47
CA PHE A 115 10.33 1.53 7.98
C PHE A 115 11.07 2.81 8.41
N PHE A 116 12.28 2.68 8.91
CA PHE A 116 13.11 3.81 9.32
C PHE A 116 13.57 4.66 8.14
N GLU A 117 13.97 4.04 7.01
CA GLU A 117 14.26 4.78 5.77
C GLU A 117 13.03 5.52 5.25
N PHE A 118 11.84 4.95 5.45
CA PHE A 118 10.59 5.60 5.09
C PHE A 118 10.31 6.84 5.94
N LEU A 119 10.66 6.85 7.23
CA LEU A 119 10.46 7.99 8.13
C LEU A 119 11.36 9.18 7.81
N GLY A 120 12.53 8.95 7.21
CA GLY A 120 13.50 10.01 6.88
C GLY A 120 14.25 10.57 8.10
N GLN A 121 15.15 11.54 7.87
CA GLN A 121 16.13 12.03 8.88
C GLN A 121 15.58 13.00 9.93
N HIS A 122 14.31 13.42 9.86
CA HIS A 122 13.73 14.42 10.76
C HIS A 122 12.85 13.82 11.87
N VAL A 123 12.98 12.52 12.12
CA VAL A 123 12.17 11.79 13.09
C VAL A 123 13.03 11.38 14.28
N THR A 124 12.57 11.68 15.48
CA THR A 124 13.20 11.19 16.71
C THR A 124 12.54 9.88 17.12
N ILE A 125 13.35 8.83 17.29
CA ILE A 125 12.88 7.50 17.68
C ILE A 125 13.12 7.29 19.17
N TRP A 126 12.06 7.01 19.93
CA TRP A 126 12.13 6.69 21.34
C TRP A 126 12.03 5.20 21.55
N ILE A 127 13.06 4.59 22.14
CA ILE A 127 13.14 3.15 22.42
C ILE A 127 13.37 2.95 23.90
N SER A 128 12.58 2.10 24.53
CA SER A 128 12.72 1.80 25.99
C SER A 128 13.95 0.95 26.29
N SER A 129 14.32 0.03 25.41
CA SER A 129 15.54 -0.79 25.51
C SER A 129 15.92 -1.33 24.14
N VAL A 130 17.13 -1.03 23.70
CA VAL A 130 17.71 -1.52 22.45
C VAL A 130 17.95 -3.03 22.52
N GLU A 131 18.40 -3.53 23.70
CA GLU A 131 18.65 -4.96 23.90
C GLU A 131 17.34 -5.77 23.78
N GLN A 132 16.23 -5.30 24.35
CA GLN A 132 14.94 -5.95 24.21
C GLN A 132 14.46 -5.96 22.76
N LEU A 133 14.60 -4.82 22.07
CA LEU A 133 14.23 -4.70 20.65
C LEU A 133 15.01 -5.70 19.82
N ASN A 134 16.33 -5.73 19.93
CA ASN A 134 17.20 -6.66 19.21
C ASN A 134 16.87 -8.13 19.52
N SER A 135 16.59 -8.45 20.79
CA SER A 135 16.21 -9.81 21.19
C SER A 135 14.89 -10.26 20.54
N ILE A 136 13.89 -9.38 20.48
CA ILE A 136 12.59 -9.67 19.86
C ILE A 136 12.76 -9.88 18.35
N ILE A 137 13.50 -9.00 17.69
CA ILE A 137 13.72 -9.06 16.25
C ILE A 137 14.53 -10.31 15.85
N ASP A 138 15.59 -10.62 16.59
CA ASP A 138 16.38 -11.84 16.36
C ASP A 138 15.51 -13.10 16.50
N LYS A 139 14.65 -13.15 17.52
CA LYS A 139 13.72 -14.26 17.72
C LYS A 139 12.74 -14.42 16.55
N GLU A 140 12.12 -13.32 16.11
CA GLU A 140 11.14 -13.37 15.02
C GLU A 140 11.82 -13.62 13.66
N TYR A 141 13.01 -13.09 13.42
CA TYR A 141 13.80 -13.39 12.23
C TYR A 141 14.16 -14.88 12.15
N LYS A 142 14.66 -15.46 13.25
CA LYS A 142 14.96 -16.90 13.33
C LYS A 142 13.71 -17.75 13.12
N ARG A 143 12.55 -17.30 13.64
CA ARG A 143 11.27 -17.95 13.40
C ARG A 143 10.87 -17.92 11.92
N ALA A 144 11.03 -16.77 11.25
CA ALA A 144 10.76 -16.64 9.82
C ALA A 144 11.68 -17.55 8.98
N VAL A 145 12.98 -17.59 9.29
CA VAL A 145 13.95 -18.50 8.64
C VAL A 145 13.55 -19.97 8.83
N LYS A 146 13.14 -20.34 10.03
CA LYS A 146 12.68 -21.72 10.32
C LYS A 146 11.44 -22.07 9.51
N ILE A 147 10.42 -21.24 9.53
CA ILE A 147 9.19 -21.45 8.75
C ILE A 147 9.52 -21.55 7.26
N HIS A 148 10.36 -20.66 6.74
CA HIS A 148 10.79 -20.70 5.34
C HIS A 148 11.48 -22.01 4.98
N SER A 149 12.32 -22.57 5.88
CA SER A 149 13.01 -23.85 5.66
C SER A 149 12.06 -25.07 5.65
N GLU A 150 10.91 -24.95 6.31
CA GLU A 150 9.89 -26.02 6.41
C GLU A 150 8.89 -25.99 5.24
N LEU A 151 8.87 -24.93 4.42
CA LEU A 151 7.99 -24.83 3.26
C LEU A 151 8.46 -25.77 2.13
N SER A 152 7.50 -26.33 1.39
CA SER A 152 7.82 -27.22 0.26
C SER A 152 8.40 -26.46 -0.93
N ASP A 153 9.21 -27.10 -1.75
CA ASP A 153 9.90 -26.50 -2.91
C ASP A 153 8.95 -26.10 -4.06
N THR A 154 7.70 -26.52 -3.99
CA THR A 154 6.68 -26.20 -5.00
C THR A 154 6.13 -24.79 -4.91
N VAL A 155 6.36 -24.07 -3.82
CA VAL A 155 5.91 -22.70 -3.62
C VAL A 155 7.06 -21.76 -3.94
N LYS A 156 6.86 -20.78 -4.85
CA LYS A 156 7.83 -19.72 -5.11
C LYS A 156 8.04 -18.94 -3.81
N ARG A 157 9.27 -18.86 -3.34
CA ARG A 157 9.58 -18.35 -2.00
C ARG A 157 10.32 -17.03 -2.09
N THR A 158 9.82 -16.07 -1.36
CA THR A 158 10.57 -14.85 -1.03
C THR A 158 11.47 -15.17 0.18
N LEU A 159 12.74 -14.83 0.11
CA LEU A 159 13.65 -15.07 1.22
C LEU A 159 13.27 -14.21 2.43
N PRO A 160 13.49 -14.69 3.68
CA PRO A 160 13.27 -13.88 4.87
C PRO A 160 14.04 -12.56 4.85
N SER A 161 15.23 -12.51 4.26
CA SER A 161 16.04 -11.30 4.04
C SER A 161 15.39 -10.26 3.12
N ASP A 162 14.47 -10.68 2.23
CA ASP A 162 13.75 -9.78 1.33
C ASP A 162 12.53 -9.17 2.01
N LEU A 163 11.96 -9.90 2.98
CA LEU A 163 10.75 -9.51 3.71
C LEU A 163 11.04 -8.75 5.01
N PHE A 164 12.14 -9.07 5.67
CA PHE A 164 12.47 -8.58 7.00
C PHE A 164 13.87 -7.99 7.06
N MET A 165 14.05 -7.00 7.92
CA MET A 165 15.36 -6.48 8.28
C MET A 165 16.14 -7.54 9.08
N HIS A 166 17.43 -7.65 8.80
CA HIS A 166 18.30 -8.44 9.66
C HIS A 166 18.56 -7.67 10.98
N PRO A 167 18.69 -8.34 12.13
CA PRO A 167 18.96 -7.68 13.41
C PRO A 167 20.14 -6.69 13.39
N SER A 168 21.21 -7.01 12.68
CA SER A 168 22.39 -6.13 12.54
C SER A 168 22.10 -4.83 11.75
N GLU A 169 21.09 -4.79 10.88
CA GLU A 169 20.73 -3.58 10.13
C GLU A 169 20.08 -2.54 11.04
N ILE A 170 19.45 -2.98 12.13
CA ILE A 170 18.73 -2.10 13.07
C ILE A 170 19.70 -1.29 13.93
N GLU A 171 20.81 -1.88 14.32
CA GLU A 171 21.86 -1.18 15.09
C GLU A 171 22.39 0.02 14.29
N HIS A 172 22.69 -0.15 13.00
CA HIS A 172 23.11 0.93 12.12
C HIS A 172 22.06 2.02 11.96
N VAL A 173 20.79 1.63 11.81
CA VAL A 173 19.69 2.60 11.69
C VAL A 173 19.52 3.43 12.96
N LEU A 174 19.68 2.84 14.13
CA LEU A 174 19.56 3.54 15.40
C LEU A 174 20.74 4.49 15.65
N GLU A 175 21.94 4.14 15.17
CA GLU A 175 23.12 5.01 15.21
C GLU A 175 22.93 6.26 14.33
N ASP A 176 22.31 6.11 13.16
CA ASP A 176 22.05 7.21 12.22
C ASP A 176 20.98 8.19 12.72
N HIS A 177 20.16 7.81 13.71
CA HIS A 177 19.08 8.62 14.29
C HIS A 177 19.33 9.04 15.75
N SER A 178 20.53 8.87 16.26
CA SER A 178 20.97 9.22 17.62
C SER A 178 21.55 10.63 17.75
#